data_443a935adb83fb64632d1ca512bf64df
#
_entry.id   443a935adb83fb64632d1ca512bf64df
#
_cell.length_a   1.000
_cell.length_b   1.000
_cell.length_c   1.000
_cell.angle_alpha   90.00
_cell.angle_beta   90.00
_cell.angle_gamma   90.00
#
_symmetry.space_group_name_H-M   'P 1'
#
loop_
_entity.id
_entity.type
_entity.pdbx_description
1 polymer ?
#
loop_
_entity_poly.entity_id
_entity_poly.type
_entity_poly.pdbx_seq_one_letter_code
_entity_poly.pdbx_strand_id
1 'polypeptide(L)'
;VEQMRTMAASSASDLTAARARETSAAADVRVAMANLKALEAGQPVEVRAPTNTVLLRIEQQSERVVLAGAALMLLADPSRYELVVDVLSTDAVKISPGMRVSVVEWGGPLAVNATVRTVGPGAFTKVSALGVEEQRVHIVADLVDPPGRLNDGYRVQGRIVIWEQPDVLKLPIGALFRCGGNWCTFIVKNGKAVQRIIQIGQRNAEEAQVLDGLQDHDTVVVYPPATLSDSMSGRPLNAR
;
A
#
# COMPACT_ATOMS: atom_id res chain seq x y z
N VAL A 1 -15.67 -20.74 26.99
CA VAL A 1 -15.17 -21.64 25.93
C VAL A 1 -14.34 -20.85 24.89
N GLU A 2 -14.81 -19.67 24.50
CA GLU A 2 -14.16 -18.81 23.49
C GLU A 2 -12.82 -18.21 24.01
N GLN A 3 -12.77 -17.75 25.26
CA GLN A 3 -11.56 -17.28 25.90
C GLN A 3 -10.46 -18.35 26.03
N MET A 4 -10.84 -19.60 26.27
CA MET A 4 -9.88 -20.72 26.28
C MET A 4 -9.35 -21.05 24.88
N ARG A 5 -10.17 -20.90 23.83
CA ARG A 5 -9.72 -21.08 22.43
C ARG A 5 -8.75 -19.99 21.98
N THR A 6 -8.99 -18.74 22.34
CA THR A 6 -8.08 -17.62 22.03
C THR A 6 -6.76 -17.74 22.79
N MET A 7 -6.78 -18.13 24.06
CA MET A 7 -5.54 -18.42 24.83
C MET A 7 -4.76 -19.60 24.23
N ALA A 8 -5.44 -20.67 23.81
CA ALA A 8 -4.78 -21.80 23.18
C ALA A 8 -4.15 -21.44 21.80
N ALA A 9 -4.84 -20.60 21.03
CA ALA A 9 -4.31 -20.12 19.73
C ALA A 9 -3.10 -19.19 19.93
N SER A 10 -3.13 -18.28 20.91
CA SER A 10 -1.97 -17.42 21.20
C SER A 10 -0.78 -18.23 21.71
N SER A 11 -0.99 -19.19 22.60
CA SER A 11 0.09 -20.05 23.08
C SER A 11 0.68 -20.96 21.99
N ALA A 12 -0.11 -21.37 21.00
CA ALA A 12 0.38 -22.13 19.86
C ALA A 12 1.25 -21.25 18.91
N SER A 13 0.84 -19.98 18.69
CA SER A 13 1.65 -19.03 17.91
C SER A 13 2.95 -18.66 18.62
N ASP A 14 2.91 -18.47 19.93
CA ASP A 14 4.10 -18.20 20.75
C ASP A 14 5.06 -19.39 20.76
N LEU A 15 4.53 -20.62 20.78
CA LEU A 15 5.33 -21.85 20.70
C LEU A 15 6.01 -21.99 19.34
N THR A 16 5.31 -21.69 18.24
CA THR A 16 5.89 -21.70 16.89
C THR A 16 6.97 -20.62 16.71
N ALA A 17 6.73 -19.42 17.23
CA ALA A 17 7.71 -18.33 17.24
C ALA A 17 8.94 -18.69 18.11
N ALA A 18 8.73 -19.31 19.26
CA ALA A 18 9.82 -19.77 20.12
C ALA A 18 10.66 -20.87 19.44
N ARG A 19 10.02 -21.83 18.79
CA ARG A 19 10.72 -22.87 18.01
C ARG A 19 11.52 -22.33 16.84
N ALA A 20 10.96 -21.32 16.14
CA ALA A 20 11.68 -20.65 15.05
C ALA A 20 12.93 -19.91 15.57
N ARG A 21 12.83 -19.25 16.73
CA ARG A 21 13.98 -18.60 17.40
C ARG A 21 15.01 -19.63 17.86
N GLU A 22 14.57 -20.76 18.43
CA GLU A 22 15.45 -21.85 18.84
C GLU A 22 16.22 -22.46 17.66
N THR A 23 15.53 -22.73 16.54
CA THR A 23 16.18 -23.25 15.33
C THR A 23 17.17 -22.27 14.74
N SER A 24 16.86 -20.95 14.75
CA SER A 24 17.77 -19.90 14.33
C SER A 24 18.99 -19.82 15.24
N ALA A 25 18.80 -19.78 16.56
CA ALA A 25 19.89 -19.76 17.53
C ALA A 25 20.76 -21.00 17.43
N ALA A 26 20.18 -22.19 17.23
CA ALA A 26 20.93 -23.43 17.04
C ALA A 26 21.73 -23.42 15.71
N ALA A 27 21.25 -22.74 14.67
CA ALA A 27 22.02 -22.57 13.46
C ALA A 27 23.20 -21.60 13.66
N ASP A 28 22.99 -20.50 14.39
CA ASP A 28 24.02 -19.52 14.72
C ASP A 28 25.13 -20.16 15.58
N VAL A 29 24.77 -20.98 16.57
CA VAL A 29 25.74 -21.74 17.39
C VAL A 29 26.56 -22.71 16.54
N ARG A 30 25.93 -23.42 15.59
CA ARG A 30 26.65 -24.33 14.68
C ARG A 30 27.66 -23.60 13.81
N VAL A 31 27.25 -22.42 13.25
CA VAL A 31 28.16 -21.59 12.48
C VAL A 31 29.33 -21.07 13.33
N ALA A 32 29.02 -20.59 14.56
CA ALA A 32 30.07 -20.14 15.48
C ALA A 32 31.06 -21.25 15.86
N MET A 33 30.56 -22.45 16.12
CA MET A 33 31.43 -23.61 16.41
C MET A 33 32.29 -24.05 15.21
N ALA A 34 31.70 -24.02 14.00
CA ALA A 34 32.45 -24.32 12.78
C ALA A 34 33.56 -23.28 12.54
N ASN A 35 33.27 -22.00 12.77
CA ASN A 35 34.24 -20.92 12.68
C ASN A 35 35.37 -21.04 13.71
N LEU A 36 35.02 -21.38 14.95
CA LEU A 36 36.00 -21.60 16.02
C LEU A 36 36.95 -22.76 15.67
N LYS A 37 36.39 -23.86 15.18
CA LYS A 37 37.17 -25.04 14.76
C LYS A 37 38.07 -24.75 13.55
N ALA A 38 37.59 -23.90 12.59
CA ALA A 38 38.38 -23.48 11.45
C ALA A 38 39.54 -22.55 11.84
N LEU A 39 39.34 -21.66 12.81
CA LEU A 39 40.37 -20.78 13.38
C LEU A 39 41.45 -21.58 14.12
N GLU A 40 41.03 -22.61 14.91
CA GLU A 40 41.95 -23.51 15.59
C GLU A 40 42.78 -24.34 14.62
N ALA A 41 42.23 -24.69 13.46
CA ALA A 41 42.93 -25.48 12.44
C ALA A 41 43.78 -24.65 11.48
N GLY A 42 43.78 -23.29 11.57
CA GLY A 42 44.43 -22.39 10.61
C GLY A 42 43.87 -22.50 9.17
N GLN A 43 42.69 -23.08 9.04
CA GLN A 43 42.01 -23.26 7.76
C GLN A 43 41.17 -22.03 7.42
N PRO A 44 41.02 -21.66 6.14
CA PRO A 44 40.12 -20.56 5.74
C PRO A 44 38.67 -20.90 6.12
N VAL A 45 37.99 -19.94 6.73
CA VAL A 45 36.57 -20.05 7.08
C VAL A 45 35.73 -19.84 5.84
N GLU A 46 35.03 -20.87 5.38
CA GLU A 46 34.08 -20.77 4.29
C GLU A 46 32.74 -20.32 4.83
N VAL A 47 32.31 -19.11 4.42
CA VAL A 47 30.97 -18.56 4.76
C VAL A 47 30.01 -18.88 3.64
N ARG A 48 29.01 -19.69 3.92
CA ARG A 48 27.97 -20.10 2.96
C ARG A 48 26.64 -19.43 3.25
N ALA A 49 25.91 -19.09 2.19
CA ALA A 49 24.54 -18.62 2.31
C ALA A 49 23.65 -19.73 2.90
N PRO A 50 22.79 -19.42 3.90
CA PRO A 50 21.94 -20.43 4.57
C PRO A 50 20.80 -20.95 3.67
N THR A 51 20.40 -20.18 2.64
CA THR A 51 19.34 -20.50 1.70
C THR A 51 19.70 -19.99 0.30
N ASN A 52 18.82 -20.28 -0.67
CA ASN A 52 18.93 -19.66 -2.01
C ASN A 52 18.64 -18.17 -1.88
N THR A 53 19.64 -17.34 -2.12
CA THR A 53 19.59 -15.88 -1.94
C THR A 53 20.26 -15.17 -3.10
N VAL A 54 19.93 -13.90 -3.26
CA VAL A 54 20.61 -12.97 -4.15
C VAL A 54 21.50 -12.05 -3.33
N LEU A 55 22.70 -11.83 -3.80
CA LEU A 55 23.62 -10.87 -3.20
C LEU A 55 23.17 -9.45 -3.54
N LEU A 56 22.74 -8.68 -2.54
CA LEU A 56 22.34 -7.29 -2.71
C LEU A 56 23.55 -6.35 -2.63
N ARG A 57 24.44 -6.57 -1.66
CA ARG A 57 25.58 -5.69 -1.43
C ARG A 57 26.74 -6.44 -0.75
N ILE A 58 27.95 -6.12 -1.15
CA ILE A 58 29.19 -6.53 -0.47
C ILE A 58 29.63 -5.38 0.41
N GLU A 59 29.65 -5.59 1.72
CA GLU A 59 30.09 -4.57 2.69
C GLU A 59 31.61 -4.51 2.80
N GLN A 60 32.28 -5.66 2.61
CA GLN A 60 33.74 -5.77 2.68
C GLN A 60 34.29 -6.22 1.32
N GLN A 61 34.71 -5.25 0.51
CA GLN A 61 35.18 -5.49 -0.86
C GLN A 61 36.69 -5.81 -0.95
N SER A 62 37.44 -5.53 0.10
CA SER A 62 38.88 -5.71 0.10
C SER A 62 39.34 -6.63 1.20
N GLU A 63 40.44 -7.31 0.98
CA GLU A 63 41.12 -8.11 2.01
C GLU A 63 41.51 -7.23 3.19
N ARG A 64 41.06 -7.57 4.37
CA ARG A 64 41.35 -6.86 5.61
C ARG A 64 40.94 -7.71 6.83
N VAL A 65 41.46 -7.32 7.98
CA VAL A 65 41.01 -7.89 9.26
C VAL A 65 39.59 -7.40 9.53
N VAL A 66 38.67 -8.32 9.75
CA VAL A 66 37.29 -8.05 10.16
C VAL A 66 37.07 -8.51 11.59
N LEU A 67 36.34 -7.69 12.34
CA LEU A 67 35.98 -8.04 13.71
C LEU A 67 34.88 -9.10 13.73
N ALA A 68 34.82 -9.89 14.78
CA ALA A 68 33.72 -10.84 14.96
C ALA A 68 32.37 -10.08 14.98
N GLY A 69 31.42 -10.55 14.20
CA GLY A 69 30.10 -9.89 14.06
C GLY A 69 30.04 -8.79 13.00
N ALA A 70 31.15 -8.48 12.30
CA ALA A 70 31.11 -7.51 11.20
C ALA A 70 30.29 -8.07 10.02
N ALA A 71 29.44 -7.22 9.43
CA ALA A 71 28.70 -7.56 8.23
C ALA A 71 29.66 -7.68 7.04
N LEU A 72 29.64 -8.80 6.34
CA LEU A 72 30.45 -9.05 5.16
C LEU A 72 29.69 -8.75 3.87
N MET A 73 28.44 -9.18 3.81
CA MET A 73 27.56 -9.00 2.65
C MET A 73 26.10 -8.99 3.07
N LEU A 74 25.26 -8.38 2.29
CA LEU A 74 23.81 -8.37 2.44
C LEU A 74 23.20 -9.31 1.41
N LEU A 75 22.45 -10.29 1.90
CA LEU A 75 21.74 -11.28 1.09
C LEU A 75 20.24 -11.09 1.26
N ALA A 76 19.48 -11.30 0.19
CA ALA A 76 18.02 -11.29 0.22
C ALA A 76 17.42 -12.51 -0.44
N ASP A 77 16.25 -12.90 0.02
CA ASP A 77 15.44 -13.92 -0.62
C ASP A 77 14.62 -13.28 -1.78
N PRO A 78 14.91 -13.60 -3.05
CA PRO A 78 14.23 -13.01 -4.19
C PRO A 78 12.77 -13.44 -4.33
N SER A 79 12.31 -14.39 -3.54
CA SER A 79 10.92 -14.85 -3.53
C SER A 79 10.03 -14.06 -2.59
N ARG A 80 10.62 -13.20 -1.74
CA ARG A 80 9.92 -12.48 -0.67
C ARG A 80 10.17 -11.00 -0.73
N TYR A 81 9.40 -10.31 -1.58
CA TYR A 81 9.39 -8.86 -1.58
C TYR A 81 8.26 -8.33 -0.71
N GLU A 82 8.60 -7.36 0.11
CA GLU A 82 7.66 -6.61 0.91
C GLU A 82 7.58 -5.18 0.39
N LEU A 83 6.36 -4.67 0.30
CA LEU A 83 6.11 -3.27 0.04
C LEU A 83 5.86 -2.57 1.39
N VAL A 84 6.69 -1.59 1.73
CA VAL A 84 6.46 -0.76 2.92
C VAL A 84 5.97 0.62 2.46
N VAL A 85 4.75 0.97 2.87
CA VAL A 85 4.11 2.25 2.53
C VAL A 85 3.91 3.07 3.79
N ASP A 86 4.41 4.30 3.78
CA ASP A 86 4.21 5.25 4.88
C ASP A 86 2.94 6.05 4.63
N VAL A 87 1.90 5.80 5.41
CA VAL A 87 0.59 6.44 5.30
C VAL A 87 0.38 7.40 6.48
N LEU A 88 -0.32 8.52 6.27
CA LEU A 88 -0.71 9.40 7.37
C LEU A 88 -1.56 8.63 8.40
N SER A 89 -1.35 8.90 9.68
CA SER A 89 -2.06 8.22 10.77
C SER A 89 -3.58 8.35 10.67
N THR A 90 -4.07 9.48 10.16
CA THR A 90 -5.50 9.74 9.90
C THR A 90 -6.10 8.86 8.81
N ASP A 91 -5.28 8.40 7.86
CA ASP A 91 -5.72 7.50 6.81
C ASP A 91 -5.48 6.03 7.16
N ALA A 92 -4.47 5.76 7.97
CA ALA A 92 -4.14 4.40 8.43
C ALA A 92 -5.31 3.72 9.15
N VAL A 93 -6.16 4.48 9.88
CA VAL A 93 -7.36 3.96 10.55
C VAL A 93 -8.42 3.41 9.61
N LYS A 94 -8.34 3.75 8.31
CA LYS A 94 -9.25 3.24 7.27
C LYS A 94 -8.73 1.98 6.61
N ILE A 95 -7.49 1.59 6.92
CA ILE A 95 -6.78 0.49 6.27
C ILE A 95 -6.85 -0.75 7.15
N SER A 96 -7.14 -1.88 6.54
CA SER A 96 -7.20 -3.18 7.21
C SER A 96 -6.39 -4.23 6.42
N PRO A 97 -5.85 -5.25 7.10
CA PRO A 97 -5.25 -6.40 6.43
C PRO A 97 -6.21 -7.00 5.40
N GLY A 98 -5.67 -7.45 4.26
CA GLY A 98 -6.41 -8.00 3.14
C GLY A 98 -6.83 -6.97 2.08
N MET A 99 -6.71 -5.67 2.34
CA MET A 99 -7.01 -4.64 1.33
C MET A 99 -6.03 -4.67 0.17
N ARG A 100 -6.55 -4.41 -1.05
CA ARG A 100 -5.72 -4.36 -2.26
C ARG A 100 -4.86 -3.11 -2.29
N VAL A 101 -3.65 -3.29 -2.79
CA VAL A 101 -2.70 -2.22 -3.06
C VAL A 101 -2.28 -2.31 -4.52
N SER A 102 -2.35 -1.20 -5.23
CA SER A 102 -1.81 -1.08 -6.57
C SER A 102 -0.50 -0.28 -6.51
N VAL A 103 0.58 -0.93 -6.88
CA VAL A 103 1.93 -0.33 -6.92
C VAL A 103 2.12 0.34 -8.26
N VAL A 104 2.25 1.65 -8.26
CA VAL A 104 2.42 2.47 -9.46
C VAL A 104 3.70 3.32 -9.37
N GLU A 105 4.05 4.01 -10.44
CA GLU A 105 5.24 4.90 -10.50
C GLU A 105 6.56 4.20 -10.12
N TRP A 106 6.66 2.91 -10.39
CA TRP A 106 7.85 2.12 -10.13
C TRP A 106 8.79 2.03 -11.35
N GLY A 107 8.45 2.70 -12.46
CA GLY A 107 9.22 2.72 -13.71
C GLY A 107 8.82 1.65 -14.73
N GLY A 108 7.96 0.71 -14.39
CA GLY A 108 7.38 -0.25 -15.32
C GLY A 108 6.08 0.22 -15.95
N PRO A 109 5.65 -0.44 -17.05
CA PRO A 109 4.46 -0.02 -17.82
C PRO A 109 3.12 -0.37 -17.16
N LEU A 110 3.11 -1.36 -16.27
CA LEU A 110 1.90 -1.87 -15.63
C LEU A 110 2.00 -1.72 -14.11
N ALA A 111 0.87 -1.47 -13.47
CA ALA A 111 0.78 -1.53 -12.01
C ALA A 111 1.00 -2.98 -11.53
N VAL A 112 1.66 -3.13 -10.39
CA VAL A 112 1.86 -4.42 -9.72
C VAL A 112 0.88 -4.51 -8.55
N ASN A 113 0.19 -5.64 -8.41
CA ASN A 113 -0.76 -5.84 -7.35
C ASN A 113 -0.07 -6.35 -6.08
N ALA A 114 -0.52 -5.82 -4.95
CA ALA A 114 -0.12 -6.25 -3.62
C ALA A 114 -1.33 -6.29 -2.69
N THR A 115 -1.18 -6.96 -1.55
CA THR A 115 -2.22 -7.05 -0.53
C THR A 115 -1.66 -6.63 0.82
N VAL A 116 -2.39 -5.78 1.53
CA VAL A 116 -2.01 -5.36 2.88
C VAL A 116 -1.92 -6.59 3.78
N ARG A 117 -0.74 -6.83 4.32
CA ARG A 117 -0.50 -7.88 5.32
C ARG A 117 -0.71 -7.33 6.73
N THR A 118 -0.09 -6.18 7.03
CA THR A 118 -0.08 -5.65 8.39
C THR A 118 -0.15 -4.13 8.37
N VAL A 119 -0.94 -3.59 9.29
CA VAL A 119 -0.94 -2.16 9.65
C VAL A 119 -0.10 -2.01 10.90
N GLY A 120 0.91 -1.14 10.86
CA GLY A 120 1.81 -0.90 11.99
C GLY A 120 1.03 -0.47 13.25
N PRO A 121 1.39 -0.98 14.43
CA PRO A 121 0.66 -0.68 15.67
C PRO A 121 0.96 0.72 16.22
N GLY A 122 1.98 1.39 15.71
CA GLY A 122 2.41 2.71 16.17
C GLY A 122 2.71 3.67 15.04
N ALA A 123 2.51 4.95 15.31
CA ALA A 123 2.91 6.02 14.40
C ALA A 123 4.33 6.49 14.72
N PHE A 124 5.01 6.97 13.71
CA PHE A 124 6.32 7.63 13.80
C PHE A 124 6.28 8.99 13.12
N THR A 125 7.15 9.89 13.57
CA THR A 125 7.27 11.23 12.97
C THR A 125 8.18 11.17 11.75
N LYS A 126 7.71 11.72 10.64
CA LYS A 126 8.49 11.89 9.39
C LYS A 126 8.36 13.33 8.93
N VAL A 127 9.48 13.93 8.59
CA VAL A 127 9.47 15.28 8.00
C VAL A 127 9.17 15.16 6.51
N SER A 128 8.15 15.86 6.04
CA SER A 128 7.76 15.93 4.63
C SER A 128 8.76 16.75 3.81
N ALA A 129 8.65 16.69 2.49
CA ALA A 129 9.48 17.48 1.59
C ALA A 129 9.33 19.02 1.81
N LEU A 130 8.23 19.45 2.43
CA LEU A 130 7.94 20.84 2.76
C LEU A 130 8.43 21.24 4.17
N GLY A 131 9.15 20.35 4.87
CA GLY A 131 9.66 20.61 6.23
C GLY A 131 8.60 20.47 7.34
N VAL A 132 7.42 19.93 7.05
CA VAL A 132 6.35 19.72 8.03
C VAL A 132 6.47 18.33 8.64
N GLU A 133 6.40 18.26 9.97
CA GLU A 133 6.33 17.00 10.70
C GLU A 133 4.96 16.34 10.50
N GLU A 134 4.97 15.09 10.10
CA GLU A 134 3.78 14.28 9.84
C GLU A 134 3.84 12.99 10.67
N GLN A 135 2.71 12.63 11.27
CA GLN A 135 2.57 11.34 11.95
C GLN A 135 2.16 10.28 10.93
N ARG A 136 3.03 9.30 10.70
CA ARG A 136 2.83 8.24 9.71
C ARG A 136 2.85 6.87 10.35
N VAL A 137 2.20 5.92 9.69
CA VAL A 137 2.14 4.50 10.08
C VAL A 137 2.71 3.67 8.93
N HIS A 138 3.52 2.69 9.24
CA HIS A 138 3.99 1.71 8.26
C HIS A 138 2.88 0.73 7.91
N ILE A 139 2.56 0.64 6.64
CA ILE A 139 1.72 -0.41 6.08
C ILE A 139 2.64 -1.37 5.33
N VAL A 140 2.60 -2.63 5.71
CA VAL A 140 3.35 -3.69 5.02
C VAL A 140 2.39 -4.47 4.14
N ALA A 141 2.73 -4.61 2.88
CA ALA A 141 1.95 -5.37 1.91
C ALA A 141 2.82 -6.39 1.19
N ASP A 142 2.24 -7.53 0.89
CA ASP A 142 2.87 -8.58 0.11
C ASP A 142 2.52 -8.43 -1.36
N LEU A 143 3.50 -8.56 -2.24
CA LEU A 143 3.26 -8.56 -3.68
C LEU A 143 2.49 -9.82 -4.08
N VAL A 144 1.43 -9.64 -4.85
CA VAL A 144 0.63 -10.74 -5.43
C VAL A 144 1.21 -11.14 -6.78
N ASP A 145 1.56 -10.14 -7.58
CA ASP A 145 2.18 -10.35 -8.87
C ASP A 145 3.70 -10.53 -8.73
N PRO A 146 4.34 -11.25 -9.65
CA PRO A 146 5.80 -11.30 -9.69
C PRO A 146 6.41 -9.90 -9.76
N PRO A 147 7.47 -9.63 -9.00
CA PRO A 147 8.06 -8.29 -8.92
C PRO A 147 8.66 -7.80 -10.25
N GLY A 148 8.86 -8.68 -11.22
CA GLY A 148 9.42 -8.36 -12.53
C GLY A 148 10.83 -7.77 -12.40
N ARG A 149 10.97 -6.46 -12.69
CA ARG A 149 12.23 -5.71 -12.57
C ARG A 149 12.29 -4.86 -11.30
N LEU A 150 11.32 -4.98 -10.40
CA LEU A 150 11.40 -4.36 -9.09
C LEU A 150 12.49 -5.05 -8.26
N ASN A 151 13.33 -4.26 -7.63
CA ASN A 151 14.38 -4.73 -6.75
C ASN A 151 14.32 -4.02 -5.40
N ASP A 152 15.11 -4.51 -4.46
CA ASP A 152 15.22 -3.91 -3.13
C ASP A 152 15.63 -2.43 -3.20
N GLY A 153 15.05 -1.62 -2.32
CA GLY A 153 15.32 -0.19 -2.23
C GLY A 153 14.66 0.66 -3.31
N TYR A 154 13.84 0.10 -4.21
CA TYR A 154 13.13 0.90 -5.20
C TYR A 154 12.04 1.73 -4.53
N ARG A 155 11.99 3.01 -4.92
CA ARG A 155 10.90 3.89 -4.52
C ARG A 155 9.70 3.67 -5.43
N VAL A 156 8.55 3.45 -4.83
CA VAL A 156 7.30 3.20 -5.52
C VAL A 156 6.16 4.00 -4.87
N GLN A 157 5.05 4.14 -5.56
CA GLN A 157 3.82 4.68 -5.01
C GLN A 157 2.80 3.55 -4.81
N GLY A 158 2.34 3.36 -3.58
CA GLY A 158 1.26 2.43 -3.25
C GLY A 158 -0.09 3.14 -3.21
N ARG A 159 -1.06 2.68 -3.99
CA ARG A 159 -2.46 3.12 -3.93
C ARG A 159 -3.27 2.04 -3.23
N ILE A 160 -3.68 2.30 -2.00
CA ILE A 160 -4.45 1.37 -1.17
C ILE A 160 -5.94 1.60 -1.44
N VAL A 161 -6.65 0.55 -1.81
CA VAL A 161 -8.10 0.60 -2.05
C VAL A 161 -8.81 0.46 -0.71
N ILE A 162 -9.27 1.59 -0.16
CA ILE A 162 -9.95 1.63 1.15
C ILE A 162 -11.45 1.40 1.05
N TRP A 163 -12.02 1.54 -0.13
CA TRP A 163 -13.43 1.30 -0.40
C TRP A 163 -13.64 0.90 -1.86
N GLU A 164 -14.46 -0.11 -2.07
CA GLU A 164 -14.86 -0.60 -3.37
C GLU A 164 -16.27 -1.16 -3.28
N GLN A 165 -17.08 -0.84 -4.25
CA GLN A 165 -18.42 -1.39 -4.37
C GLN A 165 -18.74 -1.57 -5.86
N PRO A 166 -19.15 -2.76 -6.30
CA PRO A 166 -19.65 -2.98 -7.65
C PRO A 166 -21.01 -2.31 -7.85
N ASP A 167 -21.38 -2.08 -9.09
CA ASP A 167 -22.71 -1.66 -9.52
C ASP A 167 -23.24 -0.39 -8.83
N VAL A 168 -22.39 0.64 -8.70
CA VAL A 168 -22.79 1.93 -8.16
C VAL A 168 -22.97 2.95 -9.28
N LEU A 169 -24.00 3.78 -9.15
CA LEU A 169 -24.15 4.95 -10.01
C LEU A 169 -23.08 5.97 -9.66
N LYS A 170 -22.30 6.40 -10.66
CA LYS A 170 -21.17 7.32 -10.52
C LYS A 170 -21.42 8.61 -11.26
N LEU A 171 -20.93 9.70 -10.69
CA LEU A 171 -20.97 11.02 -11.26
C LEU A 171 -19.56 11.65 -11.25
N PRO A 172 -19.07 12.20 -12.36
CA PRO A 172 -17.81 12.95 -12.36
C PRO A 172 -17.86 14.11 -11.36
N ILE A 173 -16.77 14.29 -10.59
CA ILE A 173 -16.67 15.38 -9.60
C ILE A 173 -16.92 16.75 -10.24
N GLY A 174 -16.48 16.96 -11.50
CA GLY A 174 -16.72 18.19 -12.24
C GLY A 174 -18.19 18.52 -12.53
N ALA A 175 -19.11 17.57 -12.34
CA ALA A 175 -20.55 17.81 -12.47
C ALA A 175 -21.23 18.20 -11.15
N LEU A 176 -20.48 18.15 -10.03
CA LEU A 176 -20.98 18.45 -8.69
C LEU A 176 -20.76 19.93 -8.33
N PHE A 177 -21.76 20.56 -7.72
CA PHE A 177 -21.62 21.87 -7.11
C PHE A 177 -22.49 21.99 -5.87
N ARG A 178 -22.27 23.03 -5.07
CA ARG A 178 -23.07 23.29 -3.87
C ARG A 178 -24.23 24.21 -4.18
N CYS A 179 -25.42 23.82 -3.73
CA CYS A 179 -26.64 24.62 -3.86
C CYS A 179 -27.42 24.57 -2.55
N GLY A 180 -27.57 25.70 -1.84
CA GLY A 180 -28.34 25.77 -0.59
C GLY A 180 -27.89 24.79 0.50
N GLY A 181 -26.59 24.48 0.57
CA GLY A 181 -26.03 23.51 1.54
C GLY A 181 -26.03 22.05 1.06
N ASN A 182 -26.79 21.71 0.02
CA ASN A 182 -26.85 20.39 -0.57
C ASN A 182 -25.83 20.21 -1.71
N TRP A 183 -25.65 18.94 -2.14
CA TRP A 183 -24.98 18.66 -3.40
C TRP A 183 -25.98 18.70 -4.54
N CYS A 184 -25.58 19.32 -5.65
CA CYS A 184 -26.40 19.48 -6.84
C CYS A 184 -25.62 19.13 -8.09
N THR A 185 -26.37 18.79 -9.14
CA THR A 185 -25.88 18.66 -10.50
C THR A 185 -26.90 19.24 -11.46
N PHE A 186 -26.49 19.57 -12.70
CA PHE A 186 -27.42 19.87 -13.78
C PHE A 186 -27.59 18.64 -14.66
N ILE A 187 -28.84 18.22 -14.87
CA ILE A 187 -29.20 17.21 -15.87
C ILE A 187 -29.72 17.91 -17.11
N VAL A 188 -29.51 17.30 -18.28
CA VAL A 188 -30.07 17.78 -19.54
C VAL A 188 -31.41 17.07 -19.82
N LYS A 189 -32.51 17.79 -19.76
CA LYS A 189 -33.83 17.25 -20.06
C LYS A 189 -34.49 18.15 -21.14
N ASN A 190 -34.87 17.54 -22.26
CA ASN A 190 -35.48 18.26 -23.41
C ASN A 190 -34.65 19.49 -23.87
N GLY A 191 -33.31 19.34 -23.90
CA GLY A 191 -32.39 20.41 -24.33
C GLY A 191 -32.24 21.57 -23.33
N LYS A 192 -32.75 21.42 -22.11
CA LYS A 192 -32.61 22.40 -21.02
C LYS A 192 -31.84 21.82 -19.86
N ALA A 193 -31.04 22.66 -19.21
CA ALA A 193 -30.37 22.30 -17.97
C ALA A 193 -31.36 22.40 -16.82
N VAL A 194 -31.55 21.33 -16.08
CA VAL A 194 -32.42 21.26 -14.90
C VAL A 194 -31.56 20.98 -13.70
N GLN A 195 -31.60 21.86 -12.71
CA GLN A 195 -30.88 21.68 -11.45
C GLN A 195 -31.55 20.57 -10.64
N ARG A 196 -30.76 19.64 -10.12
CA ARG A 196 -31.24 18.53 -9.28
C ARG A 196 -30.39 18.39 -8.04
N ILE A 197 -31.04 18.31 -6.90
CA ILE A 197 -30.42 17.96 -5.63
C ILE A 197 -30.15 16.46 -5.65
N ILE A 198 -28.94 16.07 -5.23
CA ILE A 198 -28.51 14.69 -5.19
C ILE A 198 -27.90 14.36 -3.82
N GLN A 199 -27.99 13.08 -3.46
CA GLN A 199 -27.27 12.53 -2.32
C GLN A 199 -26.05 11.78 -2.82
N ILE A 200 -24.89 12.11 -2.28
CA ILE A 200 -23.64 11.44 -2.62
C ILE A 200 -23.15 10.60 -1.45
N GLY A 201 -22.54 9.46 -1.78
CA GLY A 201 -21.84 8.60 -0.85
C GLY A 201 -20.34 8.83 -0.87
N GLN A 202 -19.59 7.77 -1.13
CA GLN A 202 -18.14 7.83 -1.25
C GLN A 202 -17.71 8.60 -2.48
N ARG A 203 -16.56 9.25 -2.41
CA ARG A 203 -15.99 10.01 -3.52
C ARG A 203 -14.47 9.94 -3.52
N ASN A 204 -13.89 10.06 -4.69
CA ASN A 204 -12.46 10.24 -4.89
C ASN A 204 -12.20 11.58 -5.63
N ALA A 205 -11.02 11.75 -6.22
CA ALA A 205 -10.67 12.98 -6.95
C ALA A 205 -11.41 13.10 -8.31
N GLU A 206 -11.93 12.03 -8.86
CA GLU A 206 -12.50 11.96 -10.21
C GLU A 206 -14.02 11.77 -10.20
N GLU A 207 -14.51 10.92 -9.30
CA GLU A 207 -15.90 10.46 -9.29
C GLU A 207 -16.50 10.48 -7.87
N ALA A 208 -17.82 10.62 -7.80
CA ALA A 208 -18.62 10.46 -6.59
C ALA A 208 -19.70 9.40 -6.81
N GLN A 209 -19.94 8.58 -5.80
CA GLN A 209 -21.09 7.69 -5.75
C GLN A 209 -22.36 8.51 -5.60
N VAL A 210 -23.37 8.22 -6.40
CA VAL A 210 -24.71 8.78 -6.26
C VAL A 210 -25.58 7.76 -5.51
N LEU A 211 -26.14 8.19 -4.38
CA LEU A 211 -27.05 7.38 -3.57
C LEU A 211 -28.51 7.64 -3.96
N ASP A 212 -28.83 8.90 -4.32
CA ASP A 212 -30.18 9.31 -4.70
C ASP A 212 -30.14 10.58 -5.57
N GLY A 213 -31.21 10.81 -6.34
CA GLY A 213 -31.41 12.01 -7.13
C GLY A 213 -31.05 11.89 -8.62
N LEU A 214 -30.39 10.83 -9.05
CA LEU A 214 -30.11 10.54 -10.47
C LEU A 214 -30.50 9.11 -10.81
N GLN A 215 -30.74 8.88 -12.09
CA GLN A 215 -30.96 7.55 -12.67
C GLN A 215 -29.85 7.22 -13.66
N ASP A 216 -29.69 5.92 -13.91
CA ASP A 216 -28.77 5.48 -14.95
C ASP A 216 -29.18 6.09 -16.31
N HIS A 217 -28.19 6.49 -17.11
CA HIS A 217 -28.36 7.19 -18.40
C HIS A 217 -28.85 8.65 -18.31
N ASP A 218 -29.00 9.25 -17.13
CA ASP A 218 -29.21 10.71 -17.06
C ASP A 218 -27.99 11.43 -17.65
N THR A 219 -28.22 12.36 -18.56
CA THR A 219 -27.15 13.19 -19.13
C THR A 219 -26.88 14.37 -18.20
N VAL A 220 -25.66 14.50 -17.71
CA VAL A 220 -25.24 15.55 -16.77
C VAL A 220 -24.33 16.58 -17.42
N VAL A 221 -24.34 17.81 -16.90
CA VAL A 221 -23.45 18.88 -17.34
C VAL A 221 -22.16 18.81 -16.50
N VAL A 222 -21.05 18.54 -17.15
CA VAL A 222 -19.72 18.55 -16.50
C VAL A 222 -19.13 19.96 -16.63
N TYR A 223 -18.59 20.49 -15.52
CA TYR A 223 -18.06 21.85 -15.40
C TYR A 223 -19.08 22.92 -15.76
N PRO A 224 -20.24 22.98 -15.08
CA PRO A 224 -21.24 23.99 -15.36
C PRO A 224 -20.66 25.40 -15.15
N PRO A 225 -20.82 26.31 -16.14
CA PRO A 225 -20.39 27.68 -15.93
C PRO A 225 -21.25 28.37 -14.86
N ALA A 226 -20.67 29.32 -14.13
CA ALA A 226 -21.36 30.03 -13.04
C ALA A 226 -22.65 30.77 -13.49
N THR A 227 -22.78 31.01 -14.78
CA THR A 227 -23.96 31.64 -15.38
C THR A 227 -25.09 30.66 -15.69
N LEU A 228 -24.83 29.33 -15.59
CA LEU A 228 -25.85 28.33 -15.86
C LEU A 228 -26.88 28.32 -14.74
N SER A 229 -28.13 28.57 -15.09
CA SER A 229 -29.26 28.54 -14.17
C SER A 229 -30.27 27.46 -14.58
N ASP A 230 -31.16 27.16 -13.65
CA ASP A 230 -32.25 26.21 -13.90
C ASP A 230 -33.09 26.62 -15.11
N SER A 231 -33.50 25.63 -15.91
CA SER A 231 -34.29 25.79 -17.14
C SER A 231 -33.61 26.52 -18.30
N MET A 232 -32.31 26.84 -18.22
CA MET A 232 -31.56 27.46 -19.31
C MET A 232 -31.34 26.46 -20.45
N SER A 233 -31.60 26.90 -21.67
CA SER A 233 -31.32 26.10 -22.88
C SER A 233 -29.81 26.10 -23.16
N GLY A 234 -29.25 24.94 -23.35
CA GLY A 234 -27.84 24.76 -23.67
C GLY A 234 -27.65 23.82 -24.84
N ARG A 235 -26.68 24.10 -25.68
CA ARG A 235 -26.23 23.16 -26.71
C ARG A 235 -25.07 22.36 -26.15
N PRO A 236 -25.14 21.01 -26.10
CA PRO A 236 -24.02 20.24 -25.63
C PRO A 236 -22.80 20.44 -26.52
N LEU A 237 -21.67 20.80 -25.94
CA LEU A 237 -20.39 20.66 -26.60
C LEU A 237 -20.07 19.15 -26.60
N ASN A 238 -20.05 18.53 -27.79
CA ASN A 238 -19.67 17.14 -27.92
C ASN A 238 -18.30 16.97 -27.28
N ALA A 239 -18.24 16.15 -26.20
CA ALA A 239 -16.99 15.64 -25.70
C ALA A 239 -16.35 14.79 -26.82
N ARG A 240 -15.12 15.14 -27.19
CA ARG A 240 -14.25 14.29 -28.01
C ARG A 240 -13.64 13.23 -27.15
#